data_8d05e9854c9bf4b21d278e16513ee998
#
_entry.id   8d05e9854c9bf4b21d278e16513ee998
#
_cell.length_a   1.000
_cell.length_b   1.000
_cell.length_c   1.000
_cell.angle_alpha   90.00
_cell.angle_beta   90.00
_cell.angle_gamma   90.00
#
_symmetry.space_group_name_H-M   'P 1'
#
loop_
_entity.id
_entity.type
_entity.pdbx_description
1 polymer ?
#
loop_
_entity_poly.entity_id
_entity_poly.type
_entity_poly.pdbx_seq_one_letter_code
_entity_poly.pdbx_strand_id
1 'polypeptide(L)'
;MPRPHISVFIAHSVDGYIATDDDSLDWLMAAGAEGENYGFDEFLAEIDVVAMGSSTYDFIKDFPELPYRDRPVHVFTRRDLGPREGFEFYARTPAEAVTSWQERGFRRVYLDGGRLISQFLDAGLVDELTLTTVPVLLGSGKPLFHRITHGTQLRLVDSQVFPSGMVNLRYRPT
;
A
#
# COMPACT_ATOMS: atom_id res chain seq x y z
N MET A 1 0.08 -21.07 13.71
CA MET A 1 0.35 -19.63 13.91
C MET A 1 -0.88 -18.83 13.47
N PRO A 2 -1.16 -17.69 14.08
CA PRO A 2 -2.25 -16.83 13.60
C PRO A 2 -1.93 -16.30 12.21
N ARG A 3 -2.96 -15.96 11.43
CA ARG A 3 -2.75 -15.30 10.15
C ARG A 3 -2.08 -13.92 10.34
N PRO A 4 -1.26 -13.48 9.39
CA PRO A 4 -0.63 -12.16 9.48
C PRO A 4 -1.67 -11.04 9.48
N HIS A 5 -1.37 -9.96 10.20
CA HIS A 5 -2.11 -8.70 10.15
C HIS A 5 -1.74 -7.94 8.88
N ILE A 6 -2.72 -7.63 8.05
CA ILE A 6 -2.52 -7.03 6.73
C ILE A 6 -2.99 -5.59 6.75
N SER A 7 -2.06 -4.67 6.51
CA SER A 7 -2.27 -3.23 6.62
C SER A 7 -1.95 -2.51 5.31
N VAL A 8 -2.66 -1.41 5.11
CA VAL A 8 -2.43 -0.45 4.03
C VAL A 8 -2.00 0.88 4.65
N PHE A 9 -1.01 1.52 4.06
CA PHE A 9 -0.64 2.90 4.34
C PHE A 9 -0.35 3.58 3.00
N ILE A 10 -1.25 4.47 2.55
CA ILE A 10 -1.15 5.05 1.22
C ILE A 10 -1.71 6.47 1.17
N ALA A 11 -1.02 7.35 0.42
CA ALA A 11 -1.50 8.69 0.15
C ALA A 11 -2.35 8.73 -1.12
N HIS A 12 -3.36 9.57 -1.13
CA HIS A 12 -4.24 9.79 -2.27
C HIS A 12 -4.71 11.24 -2.35
N SER A 13 -5.04 11.69 -3.57
CA SER A 13 -5.69 12.97 -3.79
C SER A 13 -7.12 12.97 -3.21
N VAL A 14 -7.70 14.15 -3.03
CA VAL A 14 -9.09 14.27 -2.54
C VAL A 14 -10.09 13.52 -3.44
N ASP A 15 -9.82 13.47 -4.75
CA ASP A 15 -10.62 12.75 -5.74
C ASP A 15 -10.20 11.29 -5.96
N GLY A 16 -9.34 10.74 -5.09
CA GLY A 16 -9.11 9.30 -4.96
C GLY A 16 -8.02 8.69 -5.86
N TYR A 17 -7.09 9.50 -6.35
CA TYR A 17 -5.97 9.01 -7.17
C TYR A 17 -4.68 8.87 -6.35
N ILE A 18 -3.87 7.86 -6.68
CA ILE A 18 -2.58 7.60 -6.04
C ILE A 18 -1.37 8.01 -6.89
N ALA A 19 -1.58 8.24 -8.17
CA ALA A 19 -0.59 8.73 -9.11
C ALA A 19 -1.29 9.42 -10.28
N THR A 20 -0.56 10.24 -11.02
CA THR A 20 -1.03 10.78 -12.31
C THR A 20 -1.09 9.68 -13.38
N ASP A 21 -1.65 9.99 -14.55
CA ASP A 21 -1.76 9.01 -15.64
C ASP A 21 -0.40 8.49 -16.13
N ASP A 22 0.66 9.30 -15.98
CA ASP A 22 2.06 8.97 -16.29
C ASP A 22 2.87 8.45 -15.09
N ASP A 23 2.17 8.00 -14.03
CA ASP A 23 2.75 7.45 -12.79
C ASP A 23 3.57 8.46 -11.96
N SER A 24 3.44 9.77 -12.18
CA SER A 24 4.14 10.78 -11.38
C SER A 24 3.55 10.92 -9.97
N LEU A 25 4.43 11.17 -9.00
CA LEU A 25 4.13 11.51 -7.61
C LEU A 25 4.55 12.95 -7.25
N ASP A 26 4.86 13.79 -8.21
CA ASP A 26 5.34 15.17 -7.97
C ASP A 26 4.34 15.98 -7.15
N TRP A 27 3.03 15.76 -7.37
CA TRP A 27 1.94 16.38 -6.61
C TRP A 27 1.98 16.03 -5.11
N LEU A 28 2.37 14.80 -4.79
CA LEU A 28 2.51 14.33 -3.41
C LEU A 28 3.74 14.95 -2.76
N MET A 29 4.86 14.96 -3.45
CA MET A 29 6.11 15.53 -2.97
C MET A 29 5.99 17.05 -2.76
N ALA A 30 5.28 17.74 -3.65
CA ALA A 30 5.04 19.18 -3.55
C ALA A 30 4.11 19.54 -2.37
N ALA A 31 3.20 18.68 -1.99
CA ALA A 31 2.28 18.90 -0.87
C ALA A 31 2.88 18.56 0.50
N GLY A 32 3.94 17.74 0.52
CA GLY A 32 4.62 17.32 1.75
C GLY A 32 5.42 18.43 2.41
N ALA A 33 5.51 18.39 3.74
CA ALA A 33 6.37 19.26 4.51
C ALA A 33 7.74 18.61 4.72
N GLU A 34 8.80 19.41 4.65
CA GLU A 34 10.17 18.93 4.89
C GLU A 34 10.30 18.33 6.30
N GLY A 35 10.88 17.14 6.39
CA GLY A 35 11.10 16.42 7.64
C GLY A 35 9.85 15.75 8.24
N GLU A 36 8.67 15.87 7.62
CA GLU A 36 7.45 15.19 8.05
C GLU A 36 7.28 13.87 7.29
N ASN A 37 7.12 12.76 7.99
CA ASN A 37 6.90 11.44 7.42
C ASN A 37 5.45 10.93 7.55
N TYR A 38 4.59 11.73 8.15
CA TYR A 38 3.14 11.43 8.31
C TYR A 38 2.85 10.11 9.05
N GLY A 39 3.78 9.64 9.90
CA GLY A 39 3.65 8.37 10.63
C GLY A 39 4.10 7.14 9.85
N PHE A 40 4.66 7.30 8.65
CA PHE A 40 5.08 6.18 7.82
C PHE A 40 6.27 5.41 8.41
N ASP A 41 7.23 6.09 9.03
CA ASP A 41 8.40 5.43 9.63
C ASP A 41 8.01 4.53 10.80
N GLU A 42 7.10 4.99 11.65
CA GLU A 42 6.54 4.21 12.77
C GLU A 42 5.75 3.01 12.27
N PHE A 43 4.93 3.21 11.23
CA PHE A 43 4.20 2.14 10.58
C PHE A 43 5.18 1.09 10.01
N LEU A 44 6.16 1.52 9.24
CA LEU A 44 7.13 0.64 8.59
C LEU A 44 7.98 -0.15 9.60
N ALA A 45 8.26 0.44 10.77
CA ALA A 45 9.03 -0.23 11.83
C ALA A 45 8.38 -1.53 12.32
N GLU A 46 7.06 -1.65 12.22
CA GLU A 46 6.30 -2.83 12.62
C GLU A 46 6.11 -3.86 11.51
N ILE A 47 6.48 -3.55 10.26
CA ILE A 47 6.24 -4.40 9.08
C ILE A 47 7.33 -5.44 8.92
N ASP A 48 6.94 -6.68 8.67
CA ASP A 48 7.86 -7.80 8.39
C ASP A 48 8.10 -7.95 6.88
N VAL A 49 7.10 -7.69 6.04
CA VAL A 49 7.17 -7.87 4.59
C VAL A 49 6.28 -6.86 3.86
N VAL A 50 6.74 -6.37 2.73
CA VAL A 50 5.98 -5.50 1.83
C VAL A 50 5.47 -6.31 0.66
N ALA A 51 4.21 -6.15 0.30
CA ALA A 51 3.61 -6.78 -0.86
C ALA A 51 3.07 -5.70 -1.82
N MET A 52 3.39 -5.81 -3.09
CA MET A 52 2.98 -4.85 -4.10
C MET A 52 2.58 -5.50 -5.41
N GLY A 53 1.82 -4.77 -6.22
CA GLY A 53 1.53 -5.17 -7.60
C GLY A 53 2.68 -4.83 -8.56
N SER A 54 2.58 -5.32 -9.79
CA SER A 54 3.61 -5.13 -10.81
C SER A 54 3.81 -3.68 -11.24
N SER A 55 2.77 -2.84 -11.21
CA SER A 55 2.90 -1.42 -11.55
C SER A 55 3.71 -0.66 -10.51
N THR A 56 3.50 -0.92 -9.23
CA THR A 56 4.31 -0.34 -8.14
C THR A 56 5.76 -0.83 -8.23
N TYR A 57 5.96 -2.12 -8.51
CA TYR A 57 7.30 -2.66 -8.73
C TYR A 57 8.01 -1.96 -9.90
N ASP A 58 7.36 -1.79 -11.05
CA ASP A 58 7.95 -1.11 -12.21
C ASP A 58 8.37 0.32 -11.89
N PHE A 59 7.63 1.01 -11.01
CA PHE A 59 7.95 2.35 -10.56
C PHE A 59 9.17 2.41 -9.64
N ILE A 60 9.31 1.45 -8.69
CA ILE A 60 10.33 1.54 -7.63
C ILE A 60 11.59 0.72 -7.91
N LYS A 61 11.55 -0.24 -8.82
CA LYS A 61 12.62 -1.24 -9.03
C LYS A 61 14.01 -0.67 -9.29
N ASP A 62 14.09 0.52 -9.85
CA ASP A 62 15.34 1.19 -10.22
C ASP A 62 15.72 2.34 -9.25
N PHE A 63 15.02 2.45 -8.13
CA PHE A 63 15.41 3.40 -7.09
C PHE A 63 16.75 2.98 -6.46
N PRO A 64 17.66 3.94 -6.18
CA PRO A 64 18.94 3.65 -5.51
C PRO A 64 18.75 2.97 -4.16
N GLU A 65 17.72 3.39 -3.43
CA GLU A 65 17.29 2.80 -2.16
C GLU A 65 15.77 2.62 -2.18
N LEU A 66 15.33 1.42 -1.79
CA LEU A 66 13.91 1.16 -1.65
C LEU A 66 13.35 1.85 -0.40
N PRO A 67 12.15 2.45 -0.47
CA PRO A 67 11.56 3.17 0.66
C PRO A 67 11.13 2.26 1.80
N TYR A 68 11.33 0.96 1.67
CA TYR A 68 10.91 -0.07 2.64
C TYR A 68 12.05 -0.57 3.54
N ARG A 69 13.24 0.09 3.49
CA ARG A 69 14.44 -0.34 4.21
C ARG A 69 14.80 -1.79 3.85
N ASP A 70 15.15 -2.62 4.83
CA ASP A 70 15.59 -4.01 4.60
C ASP A 70 14.43 -5.03 4.58
N ARG A 71 13.16 -4.59 4.41
CA ARG A 71 12.03 -5.52 4.35
C ARG A 71 12.04 -6.27 3.02
N PRO A 72 11.81 -7.59 3.04
CA PRO A 72 11.59 -8.34 1.81
C PRO A 72 10.36 -7.79 1.06
N VAL A 73 10.48 -7.73 -0.26
CA VAL A 73 9.41 -7.21 -1.13
C VAL A 73 8.86 -8.33 -1.98
N HIS A 74 7.57 -8.60 -1.84
CA HIS A 74 6.84 -9.60 -2.58
C HIS A 74 6.01 -8.93 -3.68
N VAL A 75 6.30 -9.25 -4.94
CA VAL A 75 5.67 -8.64 -6.11
C VAL A 75 4.65 -9.61 -6.71
N PHE A 76 3.39 -9.19 -6.73
CA PHE A 76 2.31 -9.95 -7.34
C PHE A 76 2.27 -9.70 -8.84
N THR A 77 2.67 -10.70 -9.61
CA THR A 77 2.74 -10.61 -11.07
C THR A 77 2.64 -11.99 -11.70
N ARG A 78 2.08 -12.05 -12.91
CA ARG A 78 2.13 -13.24 -13.78
C ARG A 78 3.24 -13.14 -14.83
N ARG A 79 3.95 -12.01 -14.86
CA ARG A 79 5.10 -11.83 -15.76
C ARG A 79 6.29 -12.61 -15.23
N ASP A 80 7.03 -13.25 -16.14
CA ASP A 80 8.34 -13.80 -15.84
C ASP A 80 9.36 -12.64 -15.87
N LEU A 81 9.77 -12.19 -14.69
CA LEU A 81 10.71 -11.07 -14.53
C LEU A 81 12.12 -11.54 -14.19
N GLY A 82 12.31 -12.85 -14.08
CA GLY A 82 13.57 -13.42 -13.61
C GLY A 82 13.89 -13.07 -12.16
N PRO A 83 14.99 -13.64 -11.60
CA PRO A 83 15.41 -13.33 -10.24
C PRO A 83 15.94 -11.90 -10.12
N ARG A 84 15.59 -11.19 -9.05
CA ARG A 84 16.13 -9.88 -8.71
C ARG A 84 16.32 -9.78 -7.20
N GLU A 85 17.52 -9.35 -6.80
CA GLU A 85 17.85 -9.19 -5.37
C GLU A 85 16.87 -8.25 -4.67
N GLY A 86 16.42 -8.66 -3.48
CA GLY A 86 15.44 -7.90 -2.68
C GLY A 86 13.99 -8.11 -3.05
N PHE A 87 13.70 -8.82 -4.16
CA PHE A 87 12.34 -9.06 -4.64
C PHE A 87 12.04 -10.55 -4.76
N GLU A 88 10.83 -10.93 -4.36
CA GLU A 88 10.26 -12.25 -4.58
C GLU A 88 8.97 -12.13 -5.39
N PHE A 89 8.84 -12.88 -6.47
CA PHE A 89 7.73 -12.75 -7.41
C PHE A 89 6.68 -13.83 -7.17
N TYR A 90 5.41 -13.42 -7.11
CA TYR A 90 4.27 -14.26 -6.77
C TYR A 90 3.22 -14.24 -7.86
N ALA A 91 2.90 -15.41 -8.40
CA ALA A 91 1.72 -15.63 -9.24
C ALA A 91 0.64 -16.34 -8.41
N ARG A 92 0.20 -15.72 -7.33
CA ARG A 92 -0.71 -16.30 -6.32
C ARG A 92 -1.94 -15.42 -6.10
N THR A 93 -3.01 -16.04 -5.62
CA THR A 93 -4.17 -15.34 -5.10
C THR A 93 -3.87 -14.72 -3.72
N PRO A 94 -4.65 -13.72 -3.26
CA PRO A 94 -4.52 -13.19 -1.91
C PRO A 94 -4.55 -14.26 -0.81
N ALA A 95 -5.45 -15.23 -0.90
CA ALA A 95 -5.57 -16.30 0.10
C ALA A 95 -4.34 -17.21 0.14
N GLU A 96 -3.80 -17.60 -1.01
CA GLU A 96 -2.57 -18.41 -1.10
C GLU A 96 -1.36 -17.64 -0.55
N ALA A 97 -1.30 -16.33 -0.80
CA ALA A 97 -0.23 -15.49 -0.25
C ALA A 97 -0.29 -15.41 1.27
N VAL A 98 -1.48 -15.22 1.83
CA VAL A 98 -1.67 -15.19 3.30
C VAL A 98 -1.24 -16.50 3.94
N THR A 99 -1.59 -17.65 3.35
CA THR A 99 -1.15 -18.96 3.81
C THR A 99 0.39 -19.08 3.79
N SER A 100 1.02 -18.67 2.69
CA SER A 100 2.48 -18.69 2.58
C SER A 100 3.16 -17.77 3.60
N TRP A 101 2.63 -16.57 3.83
CA TRP A 101 3.17 -15.66 4.84
C TRP A 101 3.03 -16.22 6.26
N GLN A 102 1.89 -16.84 6.56
CA GLN A 102 1.65 -17.50 7.85
C GLN A 102 2.64 -18.64 8.08
N GLU A 103 2.86 -19.52 7.09
CA GLU A 103 3.83 -20.62 7.15
C GLU A 103 5.26 -20.14 7.35
N ARG A 104 5.60 -18.99 6.77
CA ARG A 104 6.92 -18.36 6.88
C ARG A 104 7.11 -17.54 8.16
N GLY A 105 6.07 -17.41 8.98
CA GLY A 105 6.13 -16.72 10.27
C GLY A 105 6.04 -15.19 10.17
N PHE A 106 5.67 -14.62 9.02
CA PHE A 106 5.40 -13.19 8.93
C PHE A 106 4.13 -12.84 9.72
N ARG A 107 4.21 -11.79 10.51
CA ARG A 107 3.12 -11.35 11.39
C ARG A 107 2.44 -10.08 10.90
N ARG A 108 3.18 -9.21 10.21
CA ARG A 108 2.69 -7.92 9.72
C ARG A 108 3.08 -7.70 8.27
N VAL A 109 2.09 -7.52 7.42
CA VAL A 109 2.24 -7.31 5.97
C VAL A 109 1.76 -5.91 5.61
N TYR A 110 2.56 -5.20 4.84
CA TYR A 110 2.19 -3.94 4.22
C TYR A 110 1.81 -4.17 2.76
N LEU A 111 0.59 -3.81 2.37
CA LEU A 111 0.13 -3.82 0.98
C LEU A 111 0.32 -2.45 0.35
N ASP A 112 0.97 -2.41 -0.82
CA ASP A 112 1.16 -1.20 -1.61
C ASP A 112 0.63 -1.39 -3.05
N GLY A 113 -0.05 -0.35 -3.57
CA GLY A 113 -0.62 -0.33 -4.89
C GLY A 113 -2.12 -0.67 -4.96
N GLY A 114 -2.87 0.19 -5.67
CA GLY A 114 -4.33 0.20 -5.65
C GLY A 114 -4.99 -1.10 -6.11
N ARG A 115 -4.45 -1.78 -7.13
CA ARG A 115 -5.00 -3.06 -7.60
C ARG A 115 -4.86 -4.16 -6.57
N LEU A 116 -3.69 -4.30 -5.96
CA LEU A 116 -3.44 -5.32 -4.95
C LEU A 116 -4.28 -5.06 -3.71
N ILE A 117 -4.33 -3.82 -3.23
CA ILE A 117 -5.18 -3.41 -2.10
C ILE A 117 -6.64 -3.81 -2.37
N SER A 118 -7.16 -3.50 -3.56
CA SER A 118 -8.54 -3.81 -3.93
C SER A 118 -8.82 -5.32 -3.98
N GLN A 119 -7.87 -6.12 -4.46
CA GLN A 119 -7.99 -7.58 -4.48
C GLN A 119 -8.04 -8.17 -3.05
N PHE A 120 -7.21 -7.66 -2.15
CA PHE A 120 -7.22 -8.11 -0.76
C PHE A 120 -8.46 -7.64 0.00
N LEU A 121 -8.97 -6.44 -0.29
CA LEU A 121 -10.26 -5.96 0.24
C LEU A 121 -11.43 -6.82 -0.23
N ASP A 122 -11.48 -7.13 -1.53
CA ASP A 122 -12.53 -7.98 -2.11
C ASP A 122 -12.51 -9.40 -1.54
N ALA A 123 -11.34 -9.88 -1.14
CA ALA A 123 -11.16 -11.17 -0.46
C ALA A 123 -11.40 -11.12 1.06
N GLY A 124 -11.70 -9.95 1.64
CA GLY A 124 -11.90 -9.78 3.09
C GLY A 124 -10.62 -10.01 3.91
N LEU A 125 -9.45 -9.70 3.35
CA LEU A 125 -8.16 -10.04 3.93
C LEU A 125 -7.36 -8.81 4.42
N VAL A 126 -7.93 -7.61 4.37
CA VAL A 126 -7.31 -6.40 4.93
C VAL A 126 -7.81 -6.15 6.35
N ASP A 127 -6.92 -5.89 7.28
CA ASP A 127 -7.24 -5.64 8.68
C ASP A 127 -7.30 -4.15 9.03
N GLU A 128 -6.45 -3.34 8.39
CA GLU A 128 -6.37 -1.91 8.70
C GLU A 128 -5.92 -1.11 7.46
N LEU A 129 -6.50 0.07 7.29
CA LEU A 129 -6.11 1.03 6.25
C LEU A 129 -5.80 2.37 6.90
N THR A 130 -4.60 2.89 6.67
CA THR A 130 -4.27 4.30 6.91
C THR A 130 -4.23 5.01 5.56
N LEU A 131 -5.18 5.90 5.34
CA LEU A 131 -5.31 6.66 4.11
C LEU A 131 -4.90 8.12 4.39
N THR A 132 -3.84 8.57 3.74
CA THR A 132 -3.40 9.97 3.82
C THR A 132 -4.03 10.77 2.69
N THR A 133 -5.03 11.57 3.03
CA THR A 133 -5.65 12.48 2.06
C THR A 133 -4.77 13.70 1.87
N VAL A 134 -4.32 13.92 0.65
CA VAL A 134 -3.53 15.07 0.23
C VAL A 134 -4.47 16.16 -0.30
N PRO A 135 -4.32 17.44 0.10
CA PRO A 135 -5.25 18.50 -0.26
C PRO A 135 -5.08 18.97 -1.72
N VAL A 136 -5.29 18.06 -2.66
CA VAL A 136 -5.17 18.28 -4.11
C VAL A 136 -6.23 17.49 -4.87
N LEU A 137 -6.70 18.05 -5.97
CA LEU A 137 -7.53 17.38 -6.97
C LEU A 137 -6.67 17.12 -8.21
N LEU A 138 -6.56 15.89 -8.64
CA LEU A 138 -5.82 15.53 -9.85
C LEU A 138 -6.68 15.54 -11.10
N GLY A 139 -7.98 15.30 -10.98
CA GLY A 139 -8.93 15.24 -12.08
C GLY A 139 -8.89 13.94 -12.88
N SER A 140 -7.71 13.31 -13.00
CA SER A 140 -7.49 12.00 -13.60
C SER A 140 -6.26 11.35 -12.98
N GLY A 141 -6.04 10.07 -13.24
CA GLY A 141 -4.88 9.34 -12.73
C GLY A 141 -5.14 7.88 -12.43
N LYS A 142 -4.23 7.28 -11.69
CA LYS A 142 -4.34 5.90 -11.22
C LYS A 142 -5.20 5.87 -9.94
N PRO A 143 -6.35 5.19 -9.93
CA PRO A 143 -7.24 5.20 -8.78
C PRO A 143 -6.65 4.40 -7.61
N LEU A 144 -6.94 4.85 -6.38
CA LEU A 144 -6.61 4.10 -5.17
C LEU A 144 -7.37 2.77 -5.13
N PHE A 145 -8.69 2.83 -5.36
CA PHE A 145 -9.52 1.64 -5.37
C PHE A 145 -9.96 1.31 -6.79
N HIS A 146 -9.73 0.05 -7.17
CA HIS A 146 -10.28 -0.56 -8.38
C HIS A 146 -11.62 -1.23 -8.07
N ARG A 147 -12.12 -2.02 -9.01
CA ARG A 147 -13.39 -2.72 -8.80
C ARG A 147 -13.30 -3.63 -7.56
N ILE A 148 -14.18 -3.37 -6.61
CA ILE A 148 -14.48 -4.21 -5.46
C ILE A 148 -15.87 -4.79 -5.71
N THR A 149 -15.99 -6.12 -5.72
CA THR A 149 -17.24 -6.81 -6.06
C THR A 149 -18.28 -6.65 -4.97
N HIS A 150 -17.83 -6.66 -3.72
CA HIS A 150 -18.68 -6.50 -2.54
C HIS A 150 -18.27 -5.24 -1.78
N GLY A 151 -19.21 -4.35 -1.56
CA GLY A 151 -18.95 -3.14 -0.75
C GLY A 151 -18.46 -3.53 0.65
N THR A 152 -17.44 -2.83 1.12
CA THR A 152 -16.87 -3.04 2.45
C THR A 152 -17.15 -1.83 3.33
N GLN A 153 -17.79 -2.05 4.48
CA GLN A 153 -17.94 -0.99 5.47
C GLN A 153 -16.64 -0.80 6.24
N LEU A 154 -16.31 0.45 6.52
CA LEU A 154 -15.13 0.84 7.25
C LEU A 154 -15.53 1.58 8.53
N ARG A 155 -14.93 1.20 9.64
CA ARG A 155 -15.05 1.93 10.92
C ARG A 155 -13.82 2.80 11.09
N LEU A 156 -14.02 4.11 11.30
CA LEU A 156 -12.95 5.03 11.64
C LEU A 156 -12.38 4.67 13.02
N VAL A 157 -11.06 4.49 13.09
CA VAL A 157 -10.32 4.17 14.34
C VAL A 157 -9.63 5.41 14.87
N ASP A 158 -9.04 6.20 13.98
CA ASP A 158 -8.24 7.37 14.34
C ASP A 158 -8.17 8.38 13.20
N SER A 159 -7.91 9.64 13.52
CA SER A 159 -7.68 10.68 12.54
C SER A 159 -6.62 11.66 13.04
N GLN A 160 -5.73 12.08 12.15
CA GLN A 160 -4.67 13.03 12.43
C GLN A 160 -4.58 14.08 11.35
N VAL A 161 -4.64 15.35 11.73
CA VAL A 161 -4.47 16.49 10.81
C VAL A 161 -3.05 17.04 10.96
N PHE A 162 -2.39 17.29 9.83
CA PHE A 162 -1.05 17.85 9.78
C PHE A 162 -1.07 19.31 9.35
N PRO A 163 -0.06 20.13 9.75
CA PRO A 163 0.03 21.54 9.35
C PRO A 163 0.07 21.74 7.82
N SER A 164 0.56 20.77 7.06
CA SER A 164 0.55 20.78 5.58
C SER A 164 -0.85 20.72 4.96
N GLY A 165 -1.88 20.44 5.76
CA GLY A 165 -3.25 20.18 5.30
C GLY A 165 -3.51 18.72 4.94
N MET A 166 -2.50 17.84 5.01
CA MET A 166 -2.73 16.40 4.89
C MET A 166 -3.47 15.84 6.10
N VAL A 167 -4.26 14.80 5.88
CA VAL A 167 -5.06 14.13 6.91
C VAL A 167 -4.87 12.63 6.81
N ASN A 168 -4.41 12.01 7.89
CA ASN A 168 -4.46 10.55 8.03
C ASN A 168 -5.80 10.12 8.59
N LEU A 169 -6.44 9.18 7.91
CA LEU A 169 -7.65 8.51 8.39
C LEU A 169 -7.35 7.01 8.49
N ARG A 170 -7.44 6.48 9.71
CA ARG A 170 -7.21 5.07 9.96
C ARG A 170 -8.52 4.34 10.15
N TYR A 171 -8.74 3.32 9.32
CA TYR A 171 -9.96 2.53 9.27
C TYR A 171 -9.69 1.05 9.51
N ARG A 172 -10.72 0.36 9.99
CA ARG A 172 -10.80 -1.11 9.99
C ARG A 172 -12.06 -1.56 9.27
N PRO A 173 -11.95 -2.54 8.35
CA PRO A 173 -13.12 -3.20 7.80
C PRO A 173 -13.98 -3.85 8.88
N THR A 174 -15.30 -3.81 8.69
CA THR A 174 -16.27 -4.38 9.65
C THR A 174 -17.03 -5.55 9.04
#